data_3dd94f2f9c3558fa2a511cbdcc145602
#
_entry.id   3dd94f2f9c3558fa2a511cbdcc145602
#
_cell.length_a   1.000
_cell.length_b   1.000
_cell.length_c   1.000
_cell.angle_alpha   90.00
_cell.angle_beta   90.00
_cell.angle_gamma   90.00
#
_symmetry.space_group_name_H-M   'P 1'
#
loop_
_entity.id
_entity.type
_entity.pdbx_description
1 polymer ?
#
loop_
_entity_poly.entity_id
_entity_poly.type
_entity_poly.pdbx_seq_one_letter_code
_entity_poly.pdbx_strand_id
1 'polypeptide(L)'
;ARLQTMDNNDFFAMEDENYTLEEAGGAAALVGVLQLTRRALRAAMDATRDACDRTEGQLAWVDQLYRRGQDAVELATDLGLCLYPPLERGELEAGKTKYFLHLEGLLAHLAAAEGFLGEEPLANLHQVRELFEERRAQVDAYLATMPSQEDCR
;
A
#
# COMPACT_ATOMS: atom_id res chain seq x y z
N ALA A 1 8.55 -33.34 3.55
CA ALA A 1 9.35 -32.63 2.53
C ALA A 1 8.47 -31.86 1.55
N ARG A 2 7.26 -32.33 1.27
CA ARG A 2 6.33 -31.60 0.38
C ARG A 2 5.72 -30.36 1.00
N LEU A 3 5.60 -30.31 2.31
CA LEU A 3 5.10 -29.13 3.02
C LEU A 3 6.10 -27.97 2.98
N GLN A 4 7.39 -28.28 2.77
CA GLN A 4 8.43 -27.26 2.67
C GLN A 4 8.53 -26.63 1.27
N THR A 5 7.92 -27.27 0.27
CA THR A 5 7.90 -26.77 -1.11
C THR A 5 6.60 -26.05 -1.48
N MET A 6 5.65 -25.95 -0.55
CA MET A 6 4.51 -25.07 -0.72
C MET A 6 5.00 -23.63 -0.58
N ASP A 7 5.49 -23.10 -1.68
CA ASP A 7 5.87 -21.72 -1.75
C ASP A 7 4.61 -20.83 -1.87
N ASN A 8 4.81 -19.52 -1.86
CA ASN A 8 3.71 -18.58 -1.99
C ASN A 8 2.94 -18.75 -3.30
N ASN A 9 3.57 -19.30 -4.34
CA ASN A 9 2.93 -19.52 -5.64
C ASN A 9 1.88 -20.62 -5.57
N ASP A 10 2.17 -21.70 -4.84
CA ASP A 10 1.21 -22.81 -4.67
C ASP A 10 0.00 -22.36 -3.86
N PHE A 11 0.21 -21.53 -2.84
CA PHE A 11 -0.87 -20.95 -2.06
C PHE A 11 -1.77 -20.06 -2.92
N PHE A 12 -1.20 -19.19 -3.74
CA PHE A 12 -1.96 -18.33 -4.66
C PHE A 12 -2.67 -19.16 -5.75
N ALA A 13 -2.06 -20.23 -6.23
CA ALA A 13 -2.69 -21.12 -7.21
C ALA A 13 -3.93 -21.81 -6.64
N MET A 14 -3.94 -22.16 -5.34
CA MET A 14 -5.11 -22.73 -4.68
C MET A 14 -6.23 -21.70 -4.51
N GLU A 15 -5.90 -20.44 -4.26
CA GLU A 15 -6.88 -19.37 -4.19
C GLU A 15 -7.44 -19.01 -5.57
N ASP A 16 -6.62 -19.10 -6.62
CA ASP A 16 -7.02 -18.83 -8.00
C ASP A 16 -8.15 -19.75 -8.48
N GLU A 17 -8.29 -20.96 -7.93
CA GLU A 17 -9.39 -21.85 -8.22
C GLU A 17 -10.75 -21.26 -7.80
N ASN A 18 -10.76 -20.36 -6.81
CA ASN A 18 -11.96 -19.71 -6.29
C ASN A 18 -12.22 -18.34 -6.90
N TYR A 19 -11.27 -17.81 -7.67
CA TYR A 19 -11.39 -16.50 -8.30
C TYR A 19 -11.60 -16.63 -9.81
N THR A 20 -12.40 -15.71 -10.36
CA THR A 20 -12.42 -15.50 -11.81
C THR A 20 -11.08 -14.88 -12.25
N LEU A 21 -10.81 -14.84 -13.56
CA LEU A 21 -9.63 -14.16 -14.09
C LEU A 21 -9.59 -12.67 -13.71
N GLU A 22 -10.76 -12.05 -13.64
CA GLU A 22 -10.90 -10.65 -13.24
C GLU A 22 -10.54 -10.48 -11.76
N GLU A 23 -11.01 -11.39 -10.93
CA GLU A 23 -10.72 -11.36 -9.48
C GLU A 23 -9.25 -11.66 -9.18
N ALA A 24 -8.62 -12.52 -9.98
CA ALA A 24 -7.17 -12.77 -9.87
C ALA A 24 -6.34 -11.51 -10.16
N GLY A 25 -6.79 -10.67 -11.10
CA GLY A 25 -6.18 -9.37 -11.37
C GLY A 25 -6.25 -8.44 -10.16
N GLY A 26 -7.38 -8.45 -9.45
CA GLY A 26 -7.55 -7.71 -8.20
C GLY A 26 -6.62 -8.19 -7.09
N ALA A 27 -6.47 -9.50 -6.95
CA ALA A 27 -5.55 -10.07 -5.97
C ALA A 27 -4.10 -9.66 -6.27
N ALA A 28 -3.69 -9.64 -7.53
CA ALA A 28 -2.37 -9.17 -7.94
C ALA A 28 -2.16 -7.69 -7.61
N ALA A 29 -3.18 -6.86 -7.85
CA ALA A 29 -3.13 -5.43 -7.48
C ALA A 29 -2.98 -5.25 -5.97
N LEU A 30 -3.68 -6.07 -5.16
CA LEU A 30 -3.54 -6.04 -3.70
C LEU A 30 -2.12 -6.39 -3.26
N VAL A 31 -1.51 -7.41 -3.83
CA VAL A 31 -0.12 -7.76 -3.52
C VAL A 31 0.80 -6.56 -3.77
N GLY A 32 0.57 -5.84 -4.87
CA GLY A 32 1.29 -4.61 -5.17
C GLY A 32 1.11 -3.52 -4.11
N VAL A 33 -0.12 -3.35 -3.61
CA VAL A 33 -0.44 -2.41 -2.52
C VAL A 33 0.26 -2.80 -1.24
N LEU A 34 0.26 -4.08 -0.88
CA LEU A 34 0.94 -4.57 0.31
C LEU A 34 2.46 -4.35 0.23
N GLN A 35 3.05 -4.58 -0.92
CA GLN A 35 4.47 -4.31 -1.15
C GLN A 35 4.79 -2.82 -0.99
N LEU A 36 3.95 -1.97 -1.55
CA LEU A 36 4.08 -0.52 -1.42
C LEU A 36 3.99 -0.08 0.04
N THR A 37 2.99 -0.57 0.77
CA THR A 37 2.80 -0.26 2.19
C THR A 37 4.04 -0.67 2.99
N ARG A 38 4.53 -1.88 2.76
CA ARG A 38 5.73 -2.39 3.44
C ARG A 38 6.94 -1.50 3.20
N ARG A 39 7.18 -1.09 1.96
CA ARG A 39 8.30 -0.22 1.62
C ARG A 39 8.16 1.18 2.21
N ALA A 40 6.94 1.73 2.20
CA ALA A 40 6.67 3.03 2.80
C ALA A 40 6.93 3.01 4.30
N LEU A 41 6.48 1.98 5.00
CA LEU A 41 6.72 1.81 6.43
C LEU A 41 8.21 1.64 6.73
N ARG A 42 8.93 0.93 5.89
CA ARG A 42 10.38 0.76 6.06
C ARG A 42 11.11 2.08 5.88
N ALA A 43 10.74 2.87 4.89
CA ALA A 43 11.28 4.22 4.70
C ALA A 43 11.01 5.10 5.92
N ALA A 44 9.80 5.00 6.49
CA ALA A 44 9.44 5.72 7.71
C ALA A 44 10.29 5.30 8.90
N MET A 45 10.53 4.01 9.07
CA MET A 45 11.39 3.49 10.15
C MET A 45 12.83 3.98 10.01
N ASP A 46 13.37 3.95 8.80
CA ASP A 46 14.73 4.42 8.53
C ASP A 46 14.86 5.93 8.80
N ALA A 47 13.84 6.70 8.42
CA ALA A 47 13.78 8.13 8.69
C ALA A 47 13.75 8.42 10.19
N THR A 48 13.06 7.58 10.98
CA THR A 48 13.02 7.73 12.45
C THR A 48 14.39 7.55 13.08
N ARG A 49 15.21 6.66 12.53
CA ARG A 49 16.58 6.46 13.03
C ARG A 49 17.45 7.68 12.82
N ASP A 50 17.25 8.38 11.70
CA ASP A 50 18.03 9.58 11.38
C ASP A 50 17.59 10.79 12.21
N ALA A 51 16.39 10.80 12.77
CA ALA A 51 15.90 11.84 13.68
C ALA A 51 16.46 11.65 15.08
N CYS A 52 17.81 11.66 15.21
CA CYS A 52 18.50 11.30 16.45
C CYS A 52 18.63 12.45 17.46
N ASP A 53 18.50 13.70 17.03
CA ASP A 53 18.74 14.86 17.90
C ASP A 53 17.63 15.10 18.92
N ARG A 54 16.52 14.42 18.79
CA ARG A 54 15.40 14.40 19.74
C ARG A 54 14.94 15.79 20.21
N THR A 55 14.99 16.77 19.32
CA THR A 55 14.39 18.06 19.59
C THR A 55 12.89 17.88 19.69
N GLU A 56 12.22 18.83 20.36
CA GLU A 56 10.78 18.78 20.54
C GLU A 56 10.03 18.72 19.19
N GLY A 57 10.53 19.46 18.19
CA GLY A 57 9.97 19.42 16.84
C GLY A 57 10.16 18.09 16.15
N GLN A 58 11.30 17.43 16.32
CA GLN A 58 11.55 16.11 15.76
C GLN A 58 10.70 15.03 16.42
N LEU A 59 10.49 15.10 17.72
CA LEU A 59 9.62 14.17 18.44
C LEU A 59 8.17 14.30 17.96
N ALA A 60 7.68 15.52 17.77
CA ALA A 60 6.35 15.76 17.23
C ALA A 60 6.22 15.20 15.81
N TRP A 61 7.25 15.38 14.99
CA TRP A 61 7.29 14.85 13.63
C TRP A 61 7.26 13.32 13.62
N VAL A 62 8.04 12.67 14.49
CA VAL A 62 8.07 11.21 14.63
C VAL A 62 6.70 10.68 15.09
N ASP A 63 6.05 11.34 16.04
CA ASP A 63 4.74 10.95 16.52
C ASP A 63 3.68 11.00 15.40
N GLN A 64 3.69 12.04 14.59
CA GLN A 64 2.81 12.13 13.42
C GLN A 64 3.13 11.06 12.38
N LEU A 65 4.41 10.79 12.16
CA LEU A 65 4.83 9.75 11.23
C LEU A 65 4.28 8.37 11.65
N TYR A 66 4.37 8.07 12.94
CA TYR A 66 3.82 6.83 13.51
C TYR A 66 2.32 6.72 13.28
N ARG A 67 1.57 7.79 13.56
CA ARG A 67 0.11 7.81 13.37
C ARG A 67 -0.27 7.63 11.90
N ARG A 68 0.41 8.30 11.00
CA ARG A 68 0.17 8.16 9.56
C ARG A 68 0.50 6.77 9.06
N GLY A 69 1.54 6.15 9.61
CA GLY A 69 1.90 4.77 9.31
C GLY A 69 0.82 3.78 9.75
N GLN A 70 0.28 3.97 10.95
CA GLN A 70 -0.83 3.14 11.45
C GLN A 70 -2.07 3.26 10.58
N ASP A 71 -2.44 4.48 10.20
CA ASP A 71 -3.59 4.73 9.32
C ASP A 71 -3.40 4.04 7.96
N ALA A 72 -2.19 4.09 7.42
CA ALA A 72 -1.88 3.42 6.15
C ALA A 72 -2.07 1.90 6.25
N VAL A 73 -1.64 1.29 7.36
CA VAL A 73 -1.82 -0.16 7.60
C VAL A 73 -3.29 -0.51 7.72
N GLU A 74 -4.07 0.25 8.47
CA GLU A 74 -5.51 0.02 8.62
C GLU A 74 -6.23 0.10 7.27
N LEU A 75 -5.90 1.11 6.49
CA LEU A 75 -6.53 1.31 5.18
C LEU A 75 -6.10 0.26 4.15
N ALA A 76 -4.86 -0.21 4.22
CA ALA A 76 -4.42 -1.33 3.40
C ALA A 76 -5.19 -2.62 3.76
N THR A 77 -5.43 -2.84 5.05
CA THR A 77 -6.22 -3.97 5.54
C THR A 77 -7.67 -3.87 5.07
N ASP A 78 -8.28 -2.69 5.21
CA ASP A 78 -9.65 -2.45 4.75
C ASP A 78 -9.78 -2.67 3.24
N LEU A 79 -8.81 -2.20 2.46
CA LEU A 79 -8.78 -2.42 1.03
C LEU A 79 -8.67 -3.92 0.71
N GLY A 80 -7.87 -4.65 1.47
CA GLY A 80 -7.74 -6.10 1.35
C GLY A 80 -9.07 -6.82 1.58
N LEU A 81 -9.84 -6.36 2.58
CA LEU A 81 -11.15 -6.92 2.86
C LEU A 81 -12.15 -6.69 1.71
N CYS A 82 -12.02 -5.58 0.99
CA CYS A 82 -12.85 -5.29 -0.18
C CYS A 82 -12.56 -6.25 -1.35
N LEU A 83 -11.46 -7.00 -1.31
CA LEU A 83 -11.09 -7.96 -2.36
C LEU A 83 -11.64 -9.36 -2.11
N TYR A 84 -12.46 -9.54 -1.08
CA TYR A 84 -13.22 -10.78 -0.89
C TYR A 84 -14.37 -10.85 -1.88
N PRO A 85 -14.54 -11.99 -2.60
CA PRO A 85 -15.65 -12.15 -3.53
C PRO A 85 -17.01 -12.13 -2.80
N PRO A 86 -18.07 -11.57 -3.42
CA PRO A 86 -18.07 -10.90 -4.72
C PRO A 86 -17.47 -9.49 -4.65
N LEU A 87 -16.68 -9.13 -5.68
CA LEU A 87 -16.03 -7.83 -5.72
C LEU A 87 -17.03 -6.75 -6.15
N GLU A 88 -17.08 -5.67 -5.37
CA GLU A 88 -17.91 -4.51 -5.69
C GLU A 88 -17.01 -3.32 -6.04
N ARG A 89 -17.20 -2.80 -7.25
CA ARG A 89 -16.40 -1.69 -7.76
C ARG A 89 -16.48 -0.46 -6.87
N GLY A 90 -17.68 -0.10 -6.39
CA GLY A 90 -17.85 1.07 -5.53
C GLY A 90 -17.07 1.00 -4.23
N GLU A 91 -17.05 -0.18 -3.60
CA GLU A 91 -16.29 -0.41 -2.38
C GLU A 91 -14.78 -0.34 -2.63
N LEU A 92 -14.32 -0.94 -3.73
CA LEU A 92 -12.92 -0.89 -4.12
C LEU A 92 -12.45 0.53 -4.44
N GLU A 93 -13.27 1.30 -5.16
CA GLU A 93 -12.96 2.70 -5.45
C GLU A 93 -12.86 3.54 -4.18
N ALA A 94 -13.79 3.37 -3.24
CA ALA A 94 -13.78 4.08 -1.98
C ALA A 94 -12.56 3.70 -1.15
N GLY A 95 -12.26 2.40 -1.04
CA GLY A 95 -11.09 1.91 -0.31
C GLY A 95 -9.78 2.37 -0.91
N LYS A 96 -9.66 2.30 -2.23
CA LYS A 96 -8.50 2.78 -2.97
C LYS A 96 -8.28 4.28 -2.72
N THR A 97 -9.31 5.08 -2.84
CA THR A 97 -9.21 6.53 -2.67
C THR A 97 -8.70 6.88 -1.28
N LYS A 98 -9.25 6.27 -0.25
CA LYS A 98 -8.81 6.49 1.13
C LYS A 98 -7.36 6.05 1.34
N TYR A 99 -7.02 4.86 0.86
CA TYR A 99 -5.68 4.32 1.03
C TYR A 99 -4.62 5.20 0.38
N PHE A 100 -4.78 5.54 -0.89
CA PHE A 100 -3.78 6.33 -1.59
C PHE A 100 -3.70 7.77 -1.08
N LEU A 101 -4.82 8.35 -0.63
CA LEU A 101 -4.81 9.66 -0.01
C LEU A 101 -3.97 9.68 1.27
N HIS A 102 -4.14 8.68 2.13
CA HIS A 102 -3.40 8.60 3.39
C HIS A 102 -1.94 8.24 3.17
N LEU A 103 -1.64 7.39 2.21
CA LEU A 103 -0.27 7.07 1.86
C LEU A 103 0.45 8.26 1.26
N GLU A 104 -0.22 9.04 0.42
CA GLU A 104 0.30 10.31 -0.09
C GLU A 104 0.64 11.27 1.05
N GLY A 105 -0.23 11.37 2.06
CA GLY A 105 0.03 12.15 3.26
C GLY A 105 1.25 11.68 4.04
N LEU A 106 1.44 10.36 4.15
CA LEU A 106 2.62 9.77 4.78
C LEU A 106 3.89 10.15 4.01
N LEU A 107 3.88 10.00 2.70
CA LEU A 107 5.03 10.32 1.85
C LEU A 107 5.35 11.82 1.88
N ALA A 108 4.33 12.68 1.90
CA ALA A 108 4.50 14.11 2.03
C ALA A 108 5.12 14.48 3.38
N HIS A 109 4.71 13.80 4.44
CA HIS A 109 5.27 14.01 5.78
C HIS A 109 6.75 13.60 5.82
N LEU A 110 7.10 12.49 5.17
CA LEU A 110 8.50 12.07 5.02
C LEU A 110 9.32 13.08 4.21
N ALA A 111 8.76 13.59 3.13
CA ALA A 111 9.42 14.59 2.28
C ALA A 111 9.67 15.90 3.01
N ALA A 112 8.80 16.28 3.94
CA ALA A 112 8.96 17.49 4.74
C ALA A 112 10.22 17.45 5.63
N ALA A 113 10.74 16.24 5.90
CA ALA A 113 11.94 16.03 6.69
C ALA A 113 13.20 15.91 5.83
N GLU A 114 13.15 16.25 4.56
CA GLU A 114 14.26 16.12 3.61
C GLU A 114 15.56 16.76 4.11
N GLY A 115 15.45 17.87 4.85
CA GLY A 115 16.61 18.60 5.38
C GLY A 115 17.44 17.87 6.42
N PHE A 116 16.91 16.82 7.05
CA PHE A 116 17.65 16.05 8.06
C PHE A 116 17.69 14.54 7.76
N LEU A 117 17.12 14.10 6.64
CA LEU A 117 17.25 12.71 6.22
C LEU A 117 18.61 12.47 5.55
N GLY A 118 19.21 11.31 5.82
CA GLY A 118 20.41 10.88 5.15
C GLY A 118 20.16 10.51 3.69
N GLU A 119 21.23 10.22 2.95
CA GLU A 119 21.15 9.88 1.53
C GLU A 119 20.33 8.62 1.28
N GLU A 120 20.53 7.59 2.10
CA GLU A 120 19.85 6.31 1.93
C GLU A 120 18.34 6.41 2.15
N PRO A 121 17.84 7.03 3.24
CA PRO A 121 16.40 7.26 3.40
C PRO A 121 15.79 8.12 2.29
N LEU A 122 16.50 9.12 1.79
CA LEU A 122 16.01 9.94 0.66
C LEU A 122 15.90 9.11 -0.62
N ALA A 123 16.90 8.27 -0.91
CA ALA A 123 16.85 7.39 -2.06
C ALA A 123 15.68 6.41 -1.96
N ASN A 124 15.45 5.84 -0.77
CA ASN A 124 14.31 4.97 -0.50
C ASN A 124 12.99 5.70 -0.70
N LEU A 125 12.89 6.94 -0.25
CA LEU A 125 11.69 7.75 -0.44
C LEU A 125 11.37 7.97 -1.93
N HIS A 126 12.38 8.26 -2.73
CA HIS A 126 12.20 8.42 -4.18
C HIS A 126 11.71 7.12 -4.82
N GLN A 127 12.28 5.98 -4.45
CA GLN A 127 11.84 4.67 -4.93
C GLN A 127 10.41 4.36 -4.54
N VAL A 128 10.03 4.69 -3.31
CA VAL A 128 8.65 4.48 -2.83
C VAL A 128 7.67 5.35 -3.61
N ARG A 129 8.03 6.58 -3.94
CA ARG A 129 7.19 7.47 -4.75
C ARG A 129 6.97 6.94 -6.16
N GLU A 130 8.01 6.43 -6.80
CA GLU A 130 7.89 5.80 -8.11
C GLU A 130 6.97 4.58 -8.04
N LEU A 131 7.15 3.75 -7.03
CA LEU A 131 6.32 2.59 -6.79
C LEU A 131 4.86 2.98 -6.50
N PHE A 132 4.65 4.07 -5.77
CA PHE A 132 3.32 4.61 -5.48
C PHE A 132 2.55 4.91 -6.76
N GLU A 133 3.16 5.63 -7.69
CA GLU A 133 2.52 5.98 -8.96
C GLU A 133 2.25 4.73 -9.80
N GLU A 134 3.19 3.80 -9.83
CA GLU A 134 3.04 2.54 -10.55
C GLU A 134 1.89 1.71 -10.00
N ARG A 135 1.84 1.53 -8.68
CA ARG A 135 0.79 0.72 -8.05
C ARG A 135 -0.58 1.37 -8.15
N ARG A 136 -0.63 2.69 -8.02
CA ARG A 136 -1.87 3.44 -8.21
C ARG A 136 -2.41 3.24 -9.63
N ALA A 137 -1.55 3.35 -10.63
CA ALA A 137 -1.93 3.12 -12.02
C ALA A 137 -2.44 1.69 -12.25
N GLN A 138 -1.82 0.69 -11.62
CA GLN A 138 -2.24 -0.71 -11.71
C GLN A 138 -3.63 -0.92 -11.10
N VAL A 139 -3.90 -0.34 -9.95
CA VAL A 139 -5.22 -0.43 -9.31
C VAL A 139 -6.27 0.28 -10.16
N ASP A 140 -5.97 1.47 -10.67
CA ASP A 140 -6.88 2.20 -11.55
C ASP A 140 -7.18 1.43 -12.83
N ALA A 141 -6.18 0.82 -13.43
CA ALA A 141 -6.35 -0.02 -14.62
C ALA A 141 -7.25 -1.23 -14.33
N TYR A 142 -7.06 -1.87 -13.18
CA TYR A 142 -7.92 -2.98 -12.77
C TYR A 142 -9.37 -2.52 -12.58
N LEU A 143 -9.58 -1.41 -11.87
CA LEU A 143 -10.92 -0.87 -11.64
C LEU A 143 -11.62 -0.48 -12.94
N ALA A 144 -10.87 -0.01 -13.92
CA ALA A 144 -11.42 0.34 -15.24
C ALA A 144 -11.95 -0.89 -15.98
N THR A 145 -11.47 -2.11 -15.67
CA THR A 145 -11.96 -3.34 -16.28
C THR A 145 -13.23 -3.87 -15.62
N MET A 146 -13.57 -3.38 -14.42
CA MET A 146 -14.74 -3.83 -13.70
C MET A 146 -16.02 -3.17 -14.25
N PRO A 147 -17.13 -3.92 -14.35
CA PRO A 147 -18.40 -3.32 -14.76
C PRO A 147 -18.88 -2.33 -13.69
N SER A 148 -19.44 -1.21 -14.13
CA SER A 148 -20.08 -0.26 -13.22
C SER A 148 -21.40 -0.86 -12.71
N GLN A 149 -21.88 -0.41 -11.54
CA GLN A 149 -23.15 -0.87 -11.00
C GLN A 149 -24.33 -0.61 -11.95
N GLU A 150 -24.21 0.39 -12.80
CA GLU A 150 -25.23 0.72 -13.80
C GLU A 150 -25.30 -0.33 -14.92
N ASP A 151 -24.19 -0.98 -15.24
CA ASP A 151 -24.11 -2.01 -16.27
C ASP A 151 -24.69 -3.35 -15.80
N CYS A 152 -24.89 -3.54 -14.50
CA CYS A 152 -25.47 -4.75 -13.92
C CYS A 152 -27.01 -4.75 -13.85
N ARG A 153 -27.64 -3.69 -14.31
CA ARG A 153 -29.09 -3.56 -14.43
C ARG A 153 -29.51 -3.77 -15.88
#